data_762d1a4ac23560944159fed3096a7448
#
_entry.id   762d1a4ac23560944159fed3096a7448
#
_cell.length_a   1.000
_cell.length_b   1.000
_cell.length_c   1.000
_cell.angle_alpha   90.00
_cell.angle_beta   90.00
_cell.angle_gamma   90.00
#
_symmetry.space_group_name_H-M   'P 1'
#
loop_
_entity.id
_entity.type
_entity.pdbx_description
1 polymer ?
#
loop_
_entity_poly.entity_id
_entity_poly.type
_entity_poly.pdbx_seq_one_letter_code
_entity_poly.pdbx_strand_id
1 'polypeptide(L)'
;MIIIGGGLAGWRAAEAAVSEGASVVLVCNGAGNSPDIHALNCPVLTEDSVEQYVNDTLSSGKYQNDRRLVETMCRESKSLKNEFEFDSVLIRPLGSTVPRCVSINHSIGAIALAQIKARLKGKVSLEYRTVTAEEVLEIRASDPQVKIIIATGGWCGKYSFSTNPPYLKGDGLEIARALGGALKDVDESHVQYEPTVRLEGSHRGIPVITTLLYEGARLLDPQGMEFLSDVRLNKDELSKAIFQNGGYAFYDLTHVPDERLKECNMDLMERVIKVAPAPHSSLGGIVIDPKCHVLDADGQIVKGLYACGEVTAGIHGLNRLGGNGGTAAMVFGSIAGREAALEIKHDRER
;
A
#
# COMPACT_ATOMS: atom_id res chain seq x y z
N MET A 1 7.06 -0.27 23.11
CA MET A 1 6.56 -1.06 21.96
C MET A 1 7.59 -1.12 20.86
N ILE A 2 7.48 -2.11 20.00
CA ILE A 2 8.35 -2.30 18.84
C ILE A 2 7.51 -2.23 17.57
N ILE A 3 7.95 -1.46 16.58
CA ILE A 3 7.34 -1.39 15.25
C ILE A 3 8.35 -1.93 14.25
N ILE A 4 7.96 -2.93 13.46
CA ILE A 4 8.80 -3.59 12.47
C ILE A 4 8.36 -3.16 11.08
N GLY A 5 9.17 -2.30 10.44
CA GLY A 5 8.92 -1.77 9.09
C GLY A 5 8.98 -0.26 9.02
N GLY A 6 9.83 0.27 8.13
CA GLY A 6 10.11 1.71 7.96
C GLY A 6 9.35 2.37 6.80
N GLY A 7 8.28 1.73 6.30
CA GLY A 7 7.37 2.30 5.33
C GLY A 7 6.38 3.29 5.95
N LEU A 8 5.47 3.79 5.12
CA LEU A 8 4.46 4.78 5.52
C LEU A 8 3.59 4.28 6.68
N ALA A 9 3.18 3.00 6.65
CA ALA A 9 2.37 2.40 7.71
C ALA A 9 3.12 2.36 9.07
N GLY A 10 4.39 1.96 9.08
CA GLY A 10 5.18 1.89 10.31
C GLY A 10 5.47 3.25 10.91
N TRP A 11 5.86 4.24 10.10
CA TRP A 11 6.06 5.60 10.58
C TRP A 11 4.76 6.26 11.05
N ARG A 12 3.64 5.98 10.39
CA ARG A 12 2.32 6.46 10.83
C ARG A 12 1.90 5.82 12.16
N ALA A 13 2.20 4.52 12.34
CA ALA A 13 1.97 3.84 13.62
C ALA A 13 2.84 4.44 14.73
N ALA A 14 4.10 4.74 14.44
CA ALA A 14 4.99 5.40 15.39
C ALA A 14 4.46 6.78 15.80
N GLU A 15 3.98 7.56 14.84
CA GLU A 15 3.42 8.90 15.10
C GLU A 15 2.19 8.83 16.01
N ALA A 16 1.24 7.94 15.71
CA ALA A 16 0.05 7.76 16.53
C ALA A 16 0.40 7.27 17.95
N ALA A 17 1.33 6.32 18.06
CA ALA A 17 1.77 5.80 19.35
C ALA A 17 2.48 6.85 20.22
N VAL A 18 3.38 7.65 19.62
CA VAL A 18 4.06 8.75 20.31
C VAL A 18 3.06 9.82 20.75
N SER A 19 2.04 10.11 19.95
CA SER A 19 0.98 11.07 20.32
C SER A 19 0.19 10.63 21.53
N GLU A 20 0.06 9.32 21.75
CA GLU A 20 -0.52 8.71 22.96
C GLU A 20 0.49 8.58 24.13
N GLY A 21 1.72 9.05 23.97
CA GLY A 21 2.75 9.03 25.02
C GLY A 21 3.52 7.71 25.13
N ALA A 22 3.42 6.80 24.16
CA ALA A 22 4.18 5.57 24.16
C ALA A 22 5.63 5.77 23.71
N SER A 23 6.56 5.02 24.33
CA SER A 23 7.94 4.89 23.86
C SER A 23 8.01 3.89 22.71
N VAL A 24 8.62 4.29 21.61
CA VAL A 24 8.65 3.51 20.36
C VAL A 24 10.09 3.18 19.95
N VAL A 25 10.35 1.91 19.65
CA VAL A 25 11.50 1.46 18.88
C VAL A 25 10.99 1.07 17.49
N LEU A 26 11.48 1.72 16.44
CA LEU A 26 11.16 1.39 15.06
C LEU A 26 12.35 0.70 14.41
N VAL A 27 12.17 -0.55 13.98
CA VAL A 27 13.21 -1.36 13.34
C VAL A 27 12.89 -1.53 11.87
N CYS A 28 13.84 -1.21 10.99
CA CYS A 28 13.62 -1.32 9.55
C CYS A 28 14.94 -1.47 8.77
N ASN A 29 14.84 -2.01 7.55
CA ASN A 29 15.94 -2.05 6.58
C ASN A 29 15.67 -1.20 5.33
N GLY A 30 14.62 -0.37 5.36
CA GLY A 30 14.25 0.53 4.26
C GLY A 30 12.81 1.04 4.37
N ALA A 31 12.41 1.82 3.38
CA ALA A 31 11.09 2.44 3.30
C ALA A 31 10.07 1.65 2.44
N GLY A 32 10.47 0.50 1.89
CA GLY A 32 9.62 -0.29 0.99
C GLY A 32 9.24 0.48 -0.28
N ASN A 33 8.01 0.31 -0.72
CA ASN A 33 7.41 1.04 -1.85
C ASN A 33 6.81 2.39 -1.43
N SER A 34 6.88 2.76 -0.16
CA SER A 34 6.21 3.98 0.32
C SER A 34 6.65 5.26 -0.38
N PRO A 35 7.94 5.47 -0.74
CA PRO A 35 8.35 6.66 -1.50
C PRO A 35 7.69 6.80 -2.87
N ASP A 36 7.25 5.69 -3.47
CA ASP A 36 6.68 5.65 -4.83
C ASP A 36 5.14 5.77 -4.84
N ILE A 37 4.51 6.04 -3.70
CA ILE A 37 3.07 6.28 -3.63
C ILE A 37 2.76 7.62 -4.28
N HIS A 38 1.99 7.60 -5.40
CA HIS A 38 1.62 8.80 -6.13
C HIS A 38 0.47 9.57 -5.49
N ALA A 39 -0.54 8.87 -4.97
CA ALA A 39 -1.75 9.47 -4.44
C ALA A 39 -2.40 8.63 -3.34
N LEU A 40 -3.22 9.29 -2.52
CA LEU A 40 -4.09 8.66 -1.52
C LEU A 40 -5.55 8.87 -1.90
N ASN A 41 -6.40 7.90 -1.64
CA ASN A 41 -7.85 8.10 -1.72
C ASN A 41 -8.36 8.79 -0.45
N CYS A 42 -9.03 9.92 -0.66
CA CYS A 42 -9.67 10.67 0.40
C CYS A 42 -10.96 11.31 -0.16
N PRO A 43 -12.15 11.03 0.40
CA PRO A 43 -13.39 11.63 -0.07
C PRO A 43 -13.45 13.10 0.38
N VAL A 44 -13.04 14.01 -0.50
CA VAL A 44 -12.95 15.47 -0.24
C VAL A 44 -13.99 16.29 -0.98
N LEU A 45 -14.54 15.76 -2.09
CA LEU A 45 -15.57 16.42 -2.87
C LEU A 45 -16.95 16.29 -2.21
N THR A 46 -17.85 17.25 -2.48
CA THR A 46 -19.23 17.22 -2.00
C THR A 46 -20.06 16.12 -2.66
N GLU A 47 -19.73 15.77 -3.90
CA GLU A 47 -20.36 14.68 -4.67
C GLU A 47 -19.83 13.29 -4.31
N ASP A 48 -18.73 13.18 -3.54
CA ASP A 48 -18.19 11.92 -3.05
C ASP A 48 -18.67 11.64 -1.62
N SER A 49 -18.86 10.37 -1.31
CA SER A 49 -19.27 9.93 0.00
C SER A 49 -18.46 8.71 0.46
N VAL A 50 -18.44 8.47 1.78
CA VAL A 50 -17.86 7.24 2.33
C VAL A 50 -18.53 6.00 1.75
N GLU A 51 -19.86 6.02 1.59
CA GLU A 51 -20.60 4.89 1.03
C GLU A 51 -20.20 4.60 -0.42
N GLN A 52 -20.08 5.64 -1.25
CA GLN A 52 -19.62 5.50 -2.64
C GLN A 52 -18.19 4.98 -2.70
N TYR A 53 -17.31 5.47 -1.83
CA TYR A 53 -15.94 4.99 -1.74
C TYR A 53 -15.86 3.53 -1.28
N VAL A 54 -16.69 3.12 -0.31
CA VAL A 54 -16.83 1.71 0.10
C VAL A 54 -17.27 0.85 -1.09
N ASN A 55 -18.31 1.28 -1.83
CA ASN A 55 -18.83 0.53 -2.97
C ASN A 55 -17.79 0.39 -4.09
N ASP A 56 -17.06 1.45 -4.45
CA ASP A 56 -15.98 1.40 -5.43
C ASP A 56 -14.86 0.43 -4.99
N THR A 57 -14.49 0.47 -3.70
CA THR A 57 -13.45 -0.41 -3.15
C THR A 57 -13.88 -1.87 -3.16
N LEU A 58 -15.13 -2.18 -2.75
CA LEU A 58 -15.66 -3.54 -2.77
C LEU A 58 -15.81 -4.07 -4.19
N SER A 59 -16.32 -3.25 -5.11
CA SER A 59 -16.44 -3.60 -6.51
C SER A 59 -15.08 -3.89 -7.14
N SER A 60 -14.09 -3.03 -6.91
CA SER A 60 -12.71 -3.24 -7.36
C SER A 60 -12.14 -4.55 -6.84
N GLY A 61 -12.32 -4.85 -5.55
CA GLY A 61 -11.88 -6.08 -4.91
C GLY A 61 -12.72 -7.32 -5.25
N LYS A 62 -13.63 -7.21 -6.23
CA LYS A 62 -14.56 -8.28 -6.65
C LYS A 62 -15.37 -8.86 -5.47
N TYR A 63 -15.69 -8.00 -4.49
CA TYR A 63 -16.42 -8.34 -3.26
C TYR A 63 -15.78 -9.44 -2.40
N GLN A 64 -14.46 -9.67 -2.54
CA GLN A 64 -13.68 -10.58 -1.70
C GLN A 64 -13.00 -9.88 -0.51
N ASN A 65 -13.29 -8.60 -0.33
CA ASN A 65 -12.80 -7.80 0.80
C ASN A 65 -13.49 -8.19 2.12
N ASP A 66 -12.84 -7.98 3.26
CA ASP A 66 -13.54 -7.83 4.53
C ASP A 66 -14.20 -6.43 4.55
N ARG A 67 -15.53 -6.40 4.46
CA ARG A 67 -16.31 -5.16 4.43
C ARG A 67 -16.02 -4.25 5.64
N ARG A 68 -15.77 -4.83 6.83
CA ARG A 68 -15.50 -4.05 8.06
C ARG A 68 -14.19 -3.27 7.94
N LEU A 69 -13.15 -3.87 7.34
CA LEU A 69 -11.88 -3.20 7.07
C LEU A 69 -12.05 -2.11 6.01
N VAL A 70 -12.78 -2.39 4.93
CA VAL A 70 -13.06 -1.39 3.89
C VAL A 70 -13.82 -0.19 4.46
N GLU A 71 -14.90 -0.42 5.22
CA GLU A 71 -15.69 0.65 5.85
C GLU A 71 -14.84 1.48 6.82
N THR A 72 -13.96 0.84 7.60
CA THR A 72 -13.02 1.51 8.49
C THR A 72 -12.04 2.38 7.71
N MET A 73 -11.38 1.83 6.67
CA MET A 73 -10.46 2.59 5.83
C MET A 73 -11.14 3.81 5.20
N CYS A 74 -12.30 3.62 4.58
CA CYS A 74 -13.00 4.69 3.88
C CYS A 74 -13.51 5.78 4.83
N ARG A 75 -13.98 5.43 6.03
CA ARG A 75 -14.44 6.39 7.03
C ARG A 75 -13.29 7.20 7.61
N GLU A 76 -12.24 6.53 8.05
CA GLU A 76 -11.11 7.16 8.73
C GLU A 76 -10.24 7.97 7.74
N SER A 77 -10.24 7.63 6.43
CA SER A 77 -9.49 8.38 5.41
C SER A 77 -9.93 9.85 5.28
N LYS A 78 -11.14 10.21 5.73
CA LYS A 78 -11.58 11.60 5.75
C LYS A 78 -10.66 12.55 6.53
N SER A 79 -10.02 12.06 7.57
CA SER A 79 -9.10 12.86 8.38
C SER A 79 -7.85 13.27 7.62
N LEU A 80 -7.44 12.49 6.61
CA LEU A 80 -6.21 12.72 5.84
C LEU A 80 -6.21 14.08 5.12
N LYS A 81 -7.40 14.60 4.75
CA LYS A 81 -7.53 15.91 4.10
C LYS A 81 -6.96 17.08 4.92
N ASN A 82 -6.86 16.91 6.23
CA ASN A 82 -6.38 17.95 7.14
C ASN A 82 -4.90 17.79 7.52
N GLU A 83 -4.23 16.75 7.01
CA GLU A 83 -2.88 16.41 7.44
C GLU A 83 -1.79 16.96 6.52
N PHE A 84 -2.17 17.24 5.26
CA PHE A 84 -1.25 17.71 4.23
C PHE A 84 -1.90 18.79 3.37
N GLU A 85 -1.08 19.66 2.80
CA GLU A 85 -1.49 20.58 1.75
C GLU A 85 -1.45 19.83 0.41
N PHE A 86 -2.61 19.42 -0.08
CA PHE A 86 -2.76 18.67 -1.32
C PHE A 86 -2.86 19.59 -2.53
N ASP A 87 -2.52 19.04 -3.70
CA ASP A 87 -2.79 19.67 -4.99
C ASP A 87 -4.31 19.91 -5.16
N SER A 88 -4.66 20.99 -5.85
CA SER A 88 -6.07 21.33 -6.11
C SER A 88 -6.76 20.39 -7.09
N VAL A 89 -5.99 19.65 -7.89
CA VAL A 89 -6.48 18.73 -8.89
C VAL A 89 -6.57 17.33 -8.29
N LEU A 90 -7.77 16.75 -8.34
CA LEU A 90 -7.99 15.37 -7.94
C LEU A 90 -7.79 14.41 -9.10
N ILE A 91 -7.18 13.27 -8.82
CA ILE A 91 -6.99 12.19 -9.78
C ILE A 91 -8.16 11.20 -9.63
N ARG A 92 -8.75 10.78 -10.75
CA ARG A 92 -9.71 9.67 -10.79
C ARG A 92 -8.95 8.36 -10.96
N PRO A 93 -8.85 7.50 -9.93
CA PRO A 93 -8.19 6.21 -10.08
C PRO A 93 -9.01 5.28 -10.99
N LEU A 94 -8.33 4.36 -11.67
CA LEU A 94 -9.01 3.32 -12.44
C LEU A 94 -9.90 2.48 -11.51
N GLY A 95 -11.15 2.25 -11.94
CA GLY A 95 -12.17 1.56 -11.16
C GLY A 95 -12.93 2.44 -10.16
N SER A 96 -12.62 3.73 -10.07
CA SER A 96 -13.38 4.68 -9.26
C SER A 96 -14.49 5.37 -10.04
N THR A 97 -15.63 5.60 -9.39
CA THR A 97 -16.77 6.32 -9.98
C THR A 97 -16.54 7.84 -10.04
N VAL A 98 -15.75 8.38 -9.11
CA VAL A 98 -15.44 9.83 -9.02
C VAL A 98 -13.95 10.07 -8.78
N PRO A 99 -13.43 11.27 -9.08
CA PRO A 99 -12.09 11.69 -8.66
C PRO A 99 -12.03 11.78 -7.12
N ARG A 100 -11.09 11.07 -6.47
CA ARG A 100 -10.89 11.14 -5.02
C ARG A 100 -9.43 10.99 -4.58
N CYS A 101 -8.53 10.73 -5.51
CA CYS A 101 -7.11 10.69 -5.19
C CYS A 101 -6.57 12.10 -5.02
N VAL A 102 -5.95 12.33 -3.85
CA VAL A 102 -5.19 13.53 -3.53
C VAL A 102 -3.69 13.24 -3.63
N SER A 103 -2.92 14.22 -4.08
CA SER A 103 -1.47 14.14 -4.23
C SER A 103 -0.80 15.43 -3.76
N ILE A 104 0.52 15.44 -3.73
CA ILE A 104 1.36 16.61 -3.52
C ILE A 104 2.43 16.58 -4.61
N ASN A 105 2.44 17.56 -5.52
CA ASN A 105 3.32 17.61 -6.68
C ASN A 105 3.27 16.28 -7.48
N HIS A 106 2.06 15.76 -7.72
CA HIS A 106 1.80 14.48 -8.40
C HIS A 106 2.45 13.26 -7.72
N SER A 107 2.86 13.38 -6.47
CA SER A 107 3.35 12.31 -5.60
C SER A 107 2.97 12.64 -4.16
N ILE A 108 3.00 11.66 -3.28
CA ILE A 108 2.77 11.92 -1.84
C ILE A 108 3.68 11.08 -0.94
N GLY A 109 4.07 9.90 -1.39
CA GLY A 109 4.73 8.93 -0.51
C GLY A 109 6.01 9.43 0.13
N ALA A 110 6.94 9.93 -0.67
CA ALA A 110 8.21 10.46 -0.18
C ALA A 110 8.00 11.70 0.72
N ILE A 111 7.07 12.58 0.33
CA ILE A 111 6.77 13.84 1.06
C ILE A 111 6.13 13.53 2.42
N ALA A 112 5.08 12.71 2.43
CA ALA A 112 4.42 12.30 3.67
C ALA A 112 5.40 11.60 4.63
N LEU A 113 6.23 10.69 4.09
CA LEU A 113 7.26 10.00 4.87
C LEU A 113 8.26 10.99 5.50
N ALA A 114 8.75 11.95 4.71
CA ALA A 114 9.69 12.96 5.18
C ALA A 114 9.07 13.86 6.27
N GLN A 115 7.82 14.28 6.09
CA GLN A 115 7.12 15.12 7.07
C GLN A 115 6.85 14.36 8.39
N ILE A 116 6.39 13.09 8.33
CA ILE A 116 6.17 12.28 9.53
C ILE A 116 7.50 12.07 10.28
N LYS A 117 8.57 11.70 9.55
CA LYS A 117 9.91 11.55 10.15
C LYS A 117 10.40 12.84 10.82
N ALA A 118 10.16 13.99 10.20
CA ALA A 118 10.54 15.29 10.78
C ALA A 118 9.80 15.56 12.09
N ARG A 119 8.49 15.29 12.16
CA ARG A 119 7.67 15.44 13.39
C ARG A 119 8.10 14.50 14.51
N LEU A 120 8.69 13.35 14.17
CA LEU A 120 9.13 12.31 15.12
C LEU A 120 10.62 12.36 15.44
N LYS A 121 11.36 13.34 14.91
CA LYS A 121 12.80 13.49 15.17
C LYS A 121 13.09 13.56 16.68
N GLY A 122 13.92 12.65 17.18
CA GLY A 122 14.28 12.55 18.61
C GLY A 122 13.20 11.94 19.51
N LYS A 123 12.05 11.51 18.97
CA LYS A 123 10.94 10.91 19.74
C LYS A 123 10.83 9.39 19.55
N VAL A 124 11.50 8.83 18.57
CA VAL A 124 11.50 7.41 18.23
C VAL A 124 12.94 6.90 18.21
N SER A 125 13.19 5.77 18.85
CA SER A 125 14.45 5.03 18.69
C SER A 125 14.41 4.29 17.37
N LEU A 126 15.35 4.55 16.48
CA LEU A 126 15.40 3.99 15.13
C LEU A 126 16.57 3.04 14.99
N GLU A 127 16.29 1.80 14.57
CA GLU A 127 17.28 0.77 14.31
C GLU A 127 17.24 0.35 12.83
N TYR A 128 18.36 0.50 12.13
CA TYR A 128 18.49 0.07 10.74
C TYR A 128 19.02 -1.35 10.66
N ARG A 129 18.13 -2.33 10.64
CA ARG A 129 18.43 -3.75 10.51
C ARG A 129 17.21 -4.56 10.09
N THR A 130 17.43 -5.80 9.68
CA THR A 130 16.39 -6.81 9.54
C THR A 130 16.12 -7.46 10.90
N VAL A 131 14.89 -7.93 11.10
CA VAL A 131 14.46 -8.68 12.29
C VAL A 131 13.94 -10.04 11.82
N THR A 132 14.37 -11.11 12.46
CA THR A 132 13.88 -12.46 12.16
C THR A 132 12.71 -12.86 13.09
N ALA A 133 11.99 -13.92 12.72
CA ALA A 133 10.91 -14.46 13.55
C ALA A 133 11.43 -14.97 14.90
N GLU A 134 12.60 -15.61 14.92
CA GLU A 134 13.25 -16.12 16.13
C GLU A 134 13.57 -14.99 17.11
N GLU A 135 14.15 -13.90 16.61
CA GLU A 135 14.45 -12.73 17.43
C GLU A 135 13.19 -12.11 18.04
N VAL A 136 12.09 -12.04 17.27
CA VAL A 136 10.81 -11.51 17.79
C VAL A 136 10.21 -12.45 18.85
N LEU A 137 10.36 -13.76 18.70
CA LEU A 137 9.98 -14.73 19.73
C LEU A 137 10.79 -14.55 21.02
N GLU A 138 12.10 -14.34 20.92
CA GLU A 138 12.96 -14.06 22.07
C GLU A 138 12.56 -12.76 22.78
N ILE A 139 12.29 -11.69 22.04
CA ILE A 139 11.79 -10.43 22.59
C ILE A 139 10.47 -10.66 23.33
N ARG A 140 9.53 -11.39 22.74
CA ARG A 140 8.23 -11.70 23.35
C ARG A 140 8.39 -12.59 24.59
N ALA A 141 9.32 -13.53 24.59
CA ALA A 141 9.61 -14.38 25.74
C ALA A 141 10.22 -13.59 26.90
N SER A 142 11.09 -12.62 26.62
CA SER A 142 11.73 -11.76 27.62
C SER A 142 10.79 -10.69 28.20
N ASP A 143 9.86 -10.19 27.38
CA ASP A 143 8.82 -9.23 27.77
C ASP A 143 7.45 -9.65 27.18
N PRO A 144 6.68 -10.48 27.91
CA PRO A 144 5.35 -10.91 27.45
C PRO A 144 4.33 -9.79 27.27
N GLN A 145 4.58 -8.60 27.81
CA GLN A 145 3.70 -7.44 27.68
C GLN A 145 4.10 -6.51 26.53
N VAL A 146 5.24 -6.75 25.86
CA VAL A 146 5.67 -5.93 24.74
C VAL A 146 4.60 -5.88 23.65
N LYS A 147 4.28 -4.68 23.15
CA LYS A 147 3.40 -4.52 22.00
C LYS A 147 4.25 -4.49 20.74
N ILE A 148 3.86 -5.31 19.77
CA ILE A 148 4.57 -5.46 18.49
C ILE A 148 3.61 -5.07 17.36
N ILE A 149 4.07 -4.18 16.48
CA ILE A 149 3.34 -3.78 15.26
C ILE A 149 4.13 -4.23 14.04
N ILE A 150 3.55 -5.11 13.22
CA ILE A 150 4.14 -5.58 11.97
C ILE A 150 3.67 -4.68 10.83
N ALA A 151 4.61 -3.96 10.19
CA ALA A 151 4.37 -3.00 9.09
C ALA A 151 5.39 -3.17 7.95
N THR A 152 5.78 -4.41 7.67
CA THR A 152 6.91 -4.78 6.81
C THR A 152 6.66 -4.66 5.31
N GLY A 153 5.43 -4.31 4.89
CA GLY A 153 5.03 -4.33 3.48
C GLY A 153 4.70 -5.73 2.97
N GLY A 154 4.52 -5.84 1.65
CA GLY A 154 4.13 -7.09 1.01
C GLY A 154 5.30 -8.03 0.68
N TRP A 155 5.07 -8.96 -0.26
CA TRP A 155 6.07 -9.96 -0.66
C TRP A 155 6.43 -9.95 -2.14
N CYS A 156 6.01 -8.95 -2.90
CA CYS A 156 6.26 -8.94 -4.36
C CYS A 156 7.74 -8.73 -4.74
N GLY A 157 8.63 -8.38 -3.80
CA GLY A 157 10.07 -8.33 -4.02
C GLY A 157 10.73 -9.71 -4.17
N LYS A 158 10.01 -10.82 -3.89
CA LYS A 158 10.52 -12.19 -4.11
C LYS A 158 10.65 -12.58 -5.59
N TYR A 159 9.91 -11.92 -6.48
CA TYR A 159 9.93 -12.22 -7.92
C TYR A 159 11.19 -11.67 -8.57
N SER A 160 11.69 -12.34 -9.60
CA SER A 160 12.90 -11.93 -10.35
C SER A 160 12.76 -10.59 -11.09
N PHE A 161 11.52 -10.22 -11.42
CA PHE A 161 11.15 -8.91 -11.94
C PHE A 161 9.90 -8.42 -11.21
N SER A 162 9.94 -7.23 -10.65
CA SER A 162 8.87 -6.64 -9.82
C SER A 162 8.96 -5.12 -9.84
N THR A 163 7.93 -4.43 -9.41
CA THR A 163 8.00 -3.01 -9.06
C THR A 163 8.54 -2.78 -7.65
N ASN A 164 8.71 -3.85 -6.88
CA ASN A 164 9.09 -3.81 -5.47
C ASN A 164 10.60 -3.93 -5.26
N PRO A 165 11.16 -3.32 -4.22
CA PRO A 165 12.52 -3.61 -3.79
C PRO A 165 12.71 -5.10 -3.47
N PRO A 166 13.89 -5.69 -3.79
CA PRO A 166 14.13 -7.13 -3.64
C PRO A 166 14.18 -7.64 -2.20
N TYR A 167 14.21 -6.75 -1.22
CA TYR A 167 14.16 -7.11 0.21
C TYR A 167 12.72 -7.26 0.75
N LEU A 168 11.68 -6.89 -0.02
CA LEU A 168 10.29 -7.10 0.37
C LEU A 168 9.84 -8.53 0.01
N LYS A 169 10.19 -9.49 0.86
CA LYS A 169 9.96 -10.92 0.61
C LYS A 169 8.86 -11.55 1.47
N GLY A 170 8.22 -10.76 2.35
CA GLY A 170 7.17 -11.24 3.24
C GLY A 170 7.65 -11.65 4.63
N ASP A 171 8.78 -11.13 5.11
CA ASP A 171 9.36 -11.46 6.43
C ASP A 171 8.33 -11.27 7.57
N GLY A 172 7.47 -10.27 7.47
CA GLY A 172 6.39 -10.05 8.43
C GLY A 172 5.36 -11.16 8.51
N LEU A 173 5.16 -11.93 7.44
CA LEU A 173 4.25 -13.08 7.43
C LEU A 173 4.83 -14.21 8.30
N GLU A 174 6.14 -14.44 8.22
CA GLU A 174 6.82 -15.44 9.03
C GLU A 174 6.81 -15.04 10.52
N ILE A 175 7.04 -13.75 10.81
CA ILE A 175 6.95 -13.20 12.18
C ILE A 175 5.54 -13.40 12.73
N ALA A 176 4.49 -13.05 11.97
CA ALA A 176 3.11 -13.21 12.42
C ALA A 176 2.76 -14.67 12.69
N ARG A 177 3.13 -15.58 11.77
CA ARG A 177 2.91 -17.02 11.92
C ARG A 177 3.60 -17.59 13.17
N ALA A 178 4.86 -17.20 13.40
CA ALA A 178 5.62 -17.63 14.58
C ALA A 178 4.97 -17.18 15.90
N LEU A 179 4.31 -16.03 15.89
CA LEU A 179 3.58 -15.48 17.04
C LEU A 179 2.12 -15.97 17.14
N GLY A 180 1.68 -16.90 16.28
CA GLY A 180 0.34 -17.47 16.30
C GLY A 180 -0.69 -16.73 15.45
N GLY A 181 -0.28 -15.74 14.66
CA GLY A 181 -1.16 -15.01 13.76
C GLY A 181 -1.58 -15.84 12.53
N ALA A 182 -2.84 -15.74 12.14
CA ALA A 182 -3.36 -16.34 10.93
C ALA A 182 -2.97 -15.53 9.69
N LEU A 183 -2.73 -16.27 8.60
CA LEU A 183 -2.51 -15.70 7.27
C LEU A 183 -3.66 -16.08 6.33
N LYS A 184 -4.01 -15.18 5.43
CA LYS A 184 -5.05 -15.38 4.44
C LYS A 184 -4.61 -14.89 3.07
N ASP A 185 -4.99 -15.61 2.01
CA ASP A 185 -4.81 -15.19 0.62
C ASP A 185 -3.33 -14.95 0.23
N VAL A 186 -2.40 -15.74 0.79
CA VAL A 186 -0.95 -15.64 0.54
C VAL A 186 -0.56 -16.58 -0.61
N ASP A 187 -1.04 -16.28 -1.81
CA ASP A 187 -0.81 -17.05 -3.04
C ASP A 187 -0.76 -16.16 -4.28
N GLU A 188 -0.43 -16.76 -5.43
CA GLU A 188 -0.25 -16.04 -6.71
C GLU A 188 -1.53 -15.39 -7.24
N SER A 189 -2.72 -15.88 -6.88
CA SER A 189 -4.00 -15.29 -7.30
C SER A 189 -4.30 -13.97 -6.60
N HIS A 190 -3.60 -13.71 -5.48
CA HIS A 190 -3.69 -12.49 -4.70
C HIS A 190 -2.48 -11.56 -4.90
N VAL A 191 -1.85 -11.64 -6.07
CA VAL A 191 -0.84 -10.69 -6.52
C VAL A 191 -1.44 -9.80 -7.60
N GLN A 192 -1.47 -8.49 -7.35
CA GLN A 192 -1.84 -7.51 -8.35
C GLN A 192 -0.65 -7.17 -9.23
N TYR A 193 -0.85 -7.23 -10.53
CA TYR A 193 0.13 -6.85 -11.54
C TYR A 193 -0.13 -5.44 -12.07
N GLU A 194 0.93 -4.76 -12.50
CA GLU A 194 0.84 -3.46 -13.19
C GLU A 194 1.69 -3.46 -14.47
N PRO A 195 1.21 -2.79 -15.54
CA PRO A 195 2.03 -2.53 -16.72
C PRO A 195 3.27 -1.73 -16.33
N THR A 196 4.44 -2.26 -16.64
CA THR A 196 5.72 -1.81 -16.07
C THR A 196 6.80 -1.76 -17.13
N VAL A 197 7.59 -0.69 -17.14
CA VAL A 197 8.81 -0.57 -17.96
C VAL A 197 9.89 -1.41 -17.30
N ARG A 198 10.47 -2.34 -18.05
CA ARG A 198 11.60 -3.14 -17.59
C ARG A 198 12.90 -2.41 -17.91
N LEU A 199 13.66 -2.09 -16.87
CA LEU A 199 14.99 -1.53 -17.02
C LEU A 199 16.00 -2.68 -17.18
N GLU A 200 16.89 -2.61 -18.16
CA GLU A 200 17.91 -3.62 -18.40
C GLU A 200 18.83 -3.77 -17.19
N GLY A 201 19.09 -5.02 -16.80
CA GLY A 201 19.92 -5.33 -15.61
C GLY A 201 19.30 -5.01 -14.26
N SER A 202 18.06 -4.49 -14.21
CA SER A 202 17.37 -4.15 -12.96
C SER A 202 16.37 -5.23 -12.56
N HIS A 203 16.37 -5.59 -11.27
CA HIS A 203 15.29 -6.36 -10.64
C HIS A 203 13.99 -5.55 -10.62
N ARG A 204 14.08 -4.24 -10.44
CA ARG A 204 12.95 -3.34 -10.24
C ARG A 204 12.59 -2.62 -11.54
N GLY A 205 11.32 -2.72 -11.93
CA GLY A 205 10.75 -1.95 -13.03
C GLY A 205 10.00 -0.69 -12.55
N ILE A 206 9.66 0.16 -13.49
CA ILE A 206 8.91 1.41 -13.27
C ILE A 206 7.49 1.21 -13.77
N PRO A 207 6.45 1.20 -12.89
CA PRO A 207 5.07 1.12 -13.33
C PRO A 207 4.68 2.37 -14.12
N VAL A 208 3.90 2.19 -15.19
CA VAL A 208 3.42 3.33 -15.98
C VAL A 208 2.22 4.01 -15.32
N ILE A 209 2.01 5.28 -15.62
CA ILE A 209 0.85 6.05 -15.13
C ILE A 209 -0.36 5.68 -15.98
N THR A 210 -1.11 4.67 -15.56
CA THR A 210 -2.23 4.11 -16.33
C THR A 210 -3.41 5.07 -16.51
N THR A 211 -3.54 6.11 -15.68
CA THR A 211 -4.58 7.14 -15.85
C THR A 211 -4.43 7.96 -17.15
N LEU A 212 -3.24 8.00 -17.75
CA LEU A 212 -3.02 8.62 -19.04
C LEU A 212 -3.79 7.94 -20.19
N LEU A 213 -4.28 6.71 -19.99
CA LEU A 213 -5.22 6.06 -20.93
C LEU A 213 -6.53 6.86 -21.10
N TYR A 214 -6.94 7.63 -20.09
CA TYR A 214 -8.08 8.55 -20.21
C TYR A 214 -7.73 9.84 -20.96
N GLU A 215 -6.45 10.10 -21.20
CA GLU A 215 -5.90 11.35 -21.69
C GLU A 215 -5.20 11.19 -23.05
N GLY A 216 -5.46 10.07 -23.75
CA GLY A 216 -4.98 9.82 -25.10
C GLY A 216 -3.82 8.83 -25.22
N ALA A 217 -3.30 8.29 -24.11
CA ALA A 217 -2.37 7.16 -24.19
C ALA A 217 -3.09 5.91 -24.70
N ARG A 218 -2.36 5.03 -25.39
CA ARG A 218 -2.86 3.77 -25.94
C ARG A 218 -1.99 2.60 -25.53
N LEU A 219 -2.59 1.41 -25.47
CA LEU A 219 -1.84 0.15 -25.37
C LEU A 219 -1.93 -0.58 -26.72
N LEU A 220 -0.78 -0.76 -27.35
CA LEU A 220 -0.65 -1.44 -28.63
C LEU A 220 -0.02 -2.81 -28.42
N ASP A 221 -0.51 -3.79 -29.17
CA ASP A 221 0.09 -5.12 -29.23
C ASP A 221 1.45 -5.10 -29.96
N PRO A 222 2.17 -6.25 -30.05
CA PRO A 222 3.42 -6.34 -30.80
C PRO A 222 3.32 -5.99 -32.30
N GLN A 223 2.12 -6.00 -32.87
CA GLN A 223 1.82 -5.62 -34.26
C GLN A 223 1.44 -4.15 -34.43
N GLY A 224 1.38 -3.40 -33.32
CA GLY A 224 1.04 -1.98 -33.30
C GLY A 224 -0.47 -1.70 -33.34
N MET A 225 -1.30 -2.70 -33.05
CA MET A 225 -2.76 -2.57 -33.03
C MET A 225 -3.26 -2.38 -31.59
N GLU A 226 -4.25 -1.50 -31.42
CA GLU A 226 -4.96 -1.39 -30.14
C GLU A 226 -5.77 -2.66 -29.87
N PHE A 227 -5.63 -3.20 -28.66
CA PHE A 227 -6.31 -4.44 -28.27
C PHE A 227 -7.26 -4.27 -27.08
N LEU A 228 -7.31 -3.09 -26.46
CA LEU A 228 -8.24 -2.81 -25.38
C LEU A 228 -9.61 -2.41 -25.93
N SER A 229 -10.65 -3.10 -25.49
CA SER A 229 -12.04 -2.73 -25.77
C SER A 229 -12.56 -1.61 -24.84
N ASP A 230 -11.95 -1.42 -23.68
CA ASP A 230 -12.29 -0.40 -22.70
C ASP A 230 -11.03 0.08 -21.97
N VAL A 231 -10.78 1.37 -21.97
CA VAL A 231 -9.65 2.00 -21.26
C VAL A 231 -9.90 2.17 -19.77
N ARG A 232 -11.12 1.90 -19.29
CA ARG A 232 -11.49 2.02 -17.86
C ARG A 232 -11.13 0.80 -17.04
N LEU A 233 -10.45 -0.17 -17.64
CA LEU A 233 -9.95 -1.36 -16.94
C LEU A 233 -9.00 -0.95 -15.81
N ASN A 234 -9.11 -1.64 -14.67
CA ASN A 234 -8.14 -1.46 -13.60
C ASN A 234 -6.77 -2.08 -13.97
N LYS A 235 -5.74 -1.78 -13.18
CA LYS A 235 -4.35 -2.16 -13.48
C LYS A 235 -4.14 -3.66 -13.66
N ASP A 236 -4.82 -4.48 -12.85
CA ASP A 236 -4.74 -5.95 -12.94
C ASP A 236 -5.42 -6.48 -14.22
N GLU A 237 -6.55 -5.92 -14.58
CA GLU A 237 -7.26 -6.26 -15.84
C GLU A 237 -6.45 -5.83 -17.07
N LEU A 238 -5.81 -4.66 -17.03
CA LEU A 238 -4.86 -4.22 -18.06
C LEU A 238 -3.68 -5.20 -18.19
N SER A 239 -3.11 -5.62 -17.05
CA SER A 239 -2.01 -6.59 -17.02
C SER A 239 -2.43 -7.94 -17.59
N LYS A 240 -3.64 -8.42 -17.26
CA LYS A 240 -4.21 -9.65 -17.84
C LYS A 240 -4.41 -9.55 -19.34
N ALA A 241 -4.91 -8.39 -19.83
CA ALA A 241 -5.03 -8.16 -21.27
C ALA A 241 -3.67 -8.20 -21.98
N ILE A 242 -2.63 -7.61 -21.39
CA ILE A 242 -1.26 -7.69 -21.92
C ILE A 242 -0.74 -9.14 -21.93
N PHE A 243 -0.97 -9.93 -20.88
CA PHE A 243 -0.60 -11.34 -20.85
C PHE A 243 -1.26 -12.14 -21.98
N GLN A 244 -2.54 -11.89 -22.22
CA GLN A 244 -3.32 -12.56 -23.29
C GLN A 244 -2.84 -12.18 -24.70
N ASN A 245 -2.25 -10.99 -24.86
CA ASN A 245 -1.75 -10.45 -26.12
C ASN A 245 -0.22 -10.57 -26.30
N GLY A 246 0.40 -11.60 -25.74
CA GLY A 246 1.82 -11.92 -25.99
C GLY A 246 2.77 -11.53 -24.87
N GLY A 247 2.26 -11.13 -23.70
CA GLY A 247 3.06 -10.92 -22.49
C GLY A 247 3.78 -9.55 -22.41
N TYR A 248 3.68 -8.73 -23.43
CA TYR A 248 4.13 -7.33 -23.43
C TYR A 248 3.26 -6.48 -24.37
N ALA A 249 3.32 -5.16 -24.18
CA ALA A 249 2.65 -4.18 -25.01
C ALA A 249 3.54 -2.96 -25.24
N PHE A 250 3.15 -2.09 -26.15
CA PHE A 250 3.72 -0.76 -26.30
C PHE A 250 2.77 0.27 -25.73
N TYR A 251 3.25 1.04 -24.75
CA TYR A 251 2.52 2.16 -24.18
C TYR A 251 2.83 3.40 -25.01
N ASP A 252 1.86 3.79 -25.84
CA ASP A 252 1.98 4.88 -26.80
C ASP A 252 1.44 6.17 -26.18
N LEU A 253 2.30 7.15 -26.02
CA LEU A 253 2.05 8.47 -25.44
C LEU A 253 1.97 9.58 -26.48
N THR A 254 1.97 9.25 -27.78
CA THR A 254 2.04 10.25 -28.87
C THR A 254 0.88 11.24 -28.88
N HIS A 255 -0.27 10.85 -28.34
CA HIS A 255 -1.48 11.69 -28.27
C HIS A 255 -1.71 12.33 -26.89
N VAL A 256 -0.82 12.08 -25.92
CA VAL A 256 -0.87 12.75 -24.61
C VAL A 256 -0.21 14.12 -24.71
N PRO A 257 -0.87 15.21 -24.23
CA PRO A 257 -0.30 16.55 -24.28
C PRO A 257 1.06 16.64 -23.54
N ASP A 258 2.01 17.41 -24.10
CA ASP A 258 3.34 17.59 -23.54
C ASP A 258 3.32 18.15 -22.11
N GLU A 259 2.41 19.08 -21.83
CA GLU A 259 2.24 19.65 -20.49
C GLU A 259 1.87 18.55 -19.48
N ARG A 260 0.99 17.66 -19.89
CA ARG A 260 0.55 16.55 -19.04
C ARG A 260 1.67 15.54 -18.77
N LEU A 261 2.52 15.29 -19.76
CA LEU A 261 3.68 14.42 -19.56
C LEU A 261 4.73 15.04 -18.63
N LYS A 262 4.92 16.36 -18.70
CA LYS A 262 5.77 17.09 -17.73
C LYS A 262 5.24 16.98 -16.32
N GLU A 263 3.95 17.21 -16.12
CA GLU A 263 3.30 17.04 -14.81
C GLU A 263 3.50 15.63 -14.23
N CYS A 264 3.55 14.63 -15.08
CA CYS A 264 3.76 13.24 -14.71
C CYS A 264 5.25 12.83 -14.63
N ASN A 265 6.19 13.74 -14.84
CA ASN A 265 7.64 13.48 -14.96
C ASN A 265 7.97 12.43 -16.04
N MET A 266 7.24 12.43 -17.16
CA MET A 266 7.39 11.51 -18.28
C MET A 266 7.84 12.21 -19.57
N ASP A 267 8.09 13.50 -19.54
CA ASP A 267 8.47 14.33 -20.70
C ASP A 267 9.82 13.97 -21.32
N LEU A 268 10.71 13.36 -20.55
CA LEU A 268 12.01 12.86 -21.01
C LEU A 268 11.98 11.42 -21.54
N MET A 269 10.83 10.75 -21.45
CA MET A 269 10.67 9.37 -21.93
C MET A 269 10.41 9.32 -23.43
N GLU A 270 10.75 8.20 -24.06
CA GLU A 270 10.28 7.89 -25.41
C GLU A 270 8.74 7.90 -25.45
N ARG A 271 8.18 8.35 -26.58
CA ARG A 271 6.72 8.40 -26.75
C ARG A 271 6.06 7.04 -26.88
N VAL A 272 6.81 6.02 -27.25
CA VAL A 272 6.35 4.63 -27.33
C VAL A 272 7.26 3.77 -26.48
N ILE A 273 6.74 3.24 -25.39
CA ILE A 273 7.51 2.56 -24.34
C ILE A 273 7.05 1.11 -24.28
N LYS A 274 8.01 0.16 -24.34
CA LYS A 274 7.70 -1.25 -24.11
C LYS A 274 7.40 -1.50 -22.65
N VAL A 275 6.24 -2.12 -22.37
CA VAL A 275 5.78 -2.47 -21.02
C VAL A 275 5.44 -3.95 -20.92
N ALA A 276 5.61 -4.51 -19.75
CA ALA A 276 5.18 -5.87 -19.42
C ALA A 276 4.51 -5.89 -18.04
N PRO A 277 3.60 -6.82 -17.78
CA PRO A 277 3.06 -6.98 -16.44
C PRO A 277 4.13 -7.36 -15.44
N ALA A 278 4.18 -6.65 -14.31
CA ALA A 278 5.05 -6.98 -13.19
C ALA A 278 4.27 -7.09 -11.89
N PRO A 279 4.61 -8.02 -10.98
CA PRO A 279 4.07 -8.06 -9.64
C PRO A 279 4.28 -6.73 -8.94
N HIS A 280 3.19 -6.16 -8.40
CA HIS A 280 3.19 -4.81 -7.83
C HIS A 280 2.74 -4.79 -6.37
N SER A 281 1.61 -5.40 -6.06
CA SER A 281 1.09 -5.45 -4.69
C SER A 281 0.62 -6.85 -4.33
N SER A 282 0.93 -7.26 -3.13
CA SER A 282 0.31 -8.41 -2.48
C SER A 282 -1.02 -7.99 -1.83
N LEU A 283 -2.07 -8.77 -2.04
CA LEU A 283 -3.44 -8.44 -1.60
C LEU A 283 -3.87 -9.23 -0.37
N GLY A 284 -3.20 -10.34 -0.09
CA GLY A 284 -3.35 -11.14 1.12
C GLY A 284 -2.26 -10.87 2.15
N GLY A 285 -2.31 -11.54 3.29
CA GLY A 285 -1.34 -11.36 4.37
C GLY A 285 -1.88 -11.75 5.73
N ILE A 286 -1.50 -11.00 6.75
CA ILE A 286 -1.89 -11.20 8.15
C ILE A 286 -3.36 -10.84 8.33
N VAL A 287 -4.13 -11.74 8.97
CA VAL A 287 -5.54 -11.49 9.31
C VAL A 287 -5.62 -10.52 10.49
N ILE A 288 -6.38 -9.43 10.31
CA ILE A 288 -6.57 -8.40 11.33
C ILE A 288 -8.05 -8.08 11.54
N ASP A 289 -8.37 -7.50 12.70
CA ASP A 289 -9.63 -6.82 12.94
C ASP A 289 -9.57 -5.31 12.57
N PRO A 290 -10.70 -4.56 12.61
CA PRO A 290 -10.70 -3.12 12.34
C PRO A 290 -9.85 -2.25 13.29
N LYS A 291 -9.39 -2.79 14.42
CA LYS A 291 -8.46 -2.17 15.36
C LYS A 291 -7.01 -2.57 15.12
N CYS A 292 -6.75 -3.31 14.04
CA CYS A 292 -5.43 -3.83 13.67
C CYS A 292 -4.87 -4.91 14.61
N HIS A 293 -5.67 -5.49 15.52
CA HIS A 293 -5.22 -6.66 16.25
C HIS A 293 -5.02 -7.82 15.28
N VAL A 294 -3.92 -8.53 15.39
CA VAL A 294 -3.70 -9.79 14.65
C VAL A 294 -4.62 -10.86 15.24
N LEU A 295 -5.28 -11.59 14.35
CA LEU A 295 -6.16 -12.71 14.72
C LEU A 295 -5.44 -14.05 14.47
N ASP A 296 -5.71 -15.03 15.32
CA ASP A 296 -5.29 -16.42 15.11
C ASP A 296 -6.24 -17.20 14.17
N ALA A 297 -5.98 -18.49 13.99
CA ALA A 297 -6.77 -19.36 13.12
C ALA A 297 -8.24 -19.53 13.58
N ASP A 298 -8.52 -19.33 14.86
CA ASP A 298 -9.86 -19.40 15.46
C ASP A 298 -10.55 -18.03 15.49
N GLY A 299 -9.90 -16.99 14.94
CA GLY A 299 -10.40 -15.62 14.92
C GLY A 299 -10.28 -14.88 16.25
N GLN A 300 -9.46 -15.39 17.18
CA GLN A 300 -9.21 -14.76 18.45
C GLN A 300 -8.03 -13.77 18.34
N ILE A 301 -8.04 -12.75 19.18
CA ILE A 301 -6.96 -11.75 19.21
C ILE A 301 -5.68 -12.36 19.77
N VAL A 302 -4.59 -12.27 19.00
CA VAL A 302 -3.23 -12.53 19.49
C VAL A 302 -2.80 -11.31 20.31
N LYS A 303 -2.87 -11.45 21.63
CA LYS A 303 -2.66 -10.34 22.58
C LYS A 303 -1.34 -9.60 22.35
N GLY A 304 -1.40 -8.27 22.28
CA GLY A 304 -0.24 -7.38 22.08
C GLY A 304 0.43 -7.48 20.71
N LEU A 305 -0.22 -8.14 19.72
CA LEU A 305 0.27 -8.23 18.36
C LEU A 305 -0.68 -7.48 17.42
N TYR A 306 -0.10 -6.58 16.62
CA TYR A 306 -0.80 -5.73 15.66
C TYR A 306 -0.14 -5.82 14.28
N ALA A 307 -0.91 -5.55 13.23
CA ALA A 307 -0.34 -5.42 11.89
C ALA A 307 -1.06 -4.33 11.08
N CYS A 308 -0.34 -3.65 10.17
CA CYS A 308 -0.89 -2.60 9.34
C CYS A 308 -0.15 -2.44 8.00
N GLY A 309 -0.83 -1.87 7.01
CA GLY A 309 -0.29 -1.69 5.66
C GLY A 309 -0.39 -2.94 4.80
N GLU A 310 0.43 -3.02 3.74
CA GLU A 310 0.34 -4.07 2.72
C GLU A 310 0.63 -5.50 3.24
N VAL A 311 1.19 -5.65 4.43
CA VAL A 311 1.38 -6.96 5.07
C VAL A 311 0.07 -7.62 5.51
N THR A 312 -1.05 -6.89 5.50
CA THR A 312 -2.36 -7.35 6.02
C THR A 312 -3.28 -7.83 4.91
N ALA A 313 -4.14 -8.81 5.24
CA ALA A 313 -5.16 -9.36 4.35
C ALA A 313 -6.51 -8.63 4.47
N GLY A 314 -7.39 -8.86 3.50
CA GLY A 314 -8.81 -8.54 3.56
C GLY A 314 -9.21 -7.13 3.14
N ILE A 315 -8.28 -6.18 3.04
CA ILE A 315 -8.61 -4.79 2.68
C ILE A 315 -8.95 -4.66 1.19
N HIS A 316 -8.23 -5.36 0.32
CA HIS A 316 -8.24 -5.11 -1.11
C HIS A 316 -8.97 -6.17 -1.95
N GLY A 317 -9.31 -7.33 -1.37
CA GLY A 317 -9.92 -8.44 -2.10
C GLY A 317 -9.00 -8.95 -3.21
N LEU A 318 -9.56 -9.26 -4.38
CA LEU A 318 -8.81 -9.78 -5.54
C LEU A 318 -8.18 -8.69 -6.42
N ASN A 319 -8.46 -7.41 -6.15
CA ASN A 319 -7.88 -6.32 -6.93
C ASN A 319 -8.00 -4.99 -6.16
N ARG A 320 -6.88 -4.33 -5.99
CA ARG A 320 -6.78 -3.09 -5.22
C ARG A 320 -7.16 -1.87 -6.08
N LEU A 321 -8.15 -1.10 -5.64
CA LEU A 321 -8.45 0.21 -6.21
C LEU A 321 -7.22 1.12 -6.14
N GLY A 322 -6.91 1.84 -7.22
CA GLY A 322 -5.83 2.81 -7.26
C GLY A 322 -5.92 3.80 -6.09
N GLY A 323 -4.79 4.16 -5.48
CA GLY A 323 -4.73 5.04 -4.29
C GLY A 323 -4.94 4.34 -2.95
N ASN A 324 -5.69 3.22 -2.89
CA ASN A 324 -6.02 2.54 -1.63
C ASN A 324 -4.79 1.99 -0.88
N GLY A 325 -3.71 1.65 -1.56
CA GLY A 325 -2.52 1.13 -0.87
C GLY A 325 -1.91 2.15 0.11
N GLY A 326 -1.75 3.39 -0.34
CA GLY A 326 -1.28 4.48 0.51
C GLY A 326 -2.29 4.85 1.59
N THR A 327 -3.58 4.91 1.24
CA THR A 327 -4.66 5.20 2.20
C THR A 327 -4.71 4.16 3.32
N ALA A 328 -4.65 2.86 2.97
CA ALA A 328 -4.62 1.78 3.95
C ALA A 328 -3.41 1.89 4.88
N ALA A 329 -2.22 2.21 4.33
CA ALA A 329 -1.02 2.40 5.14
C ALA A 329 -1.16 3.54 6.15
N MET A 330 -1.73 4.68 5.74
CA MET A 330 -1.95 5.84 6.61
C MET A 330 -3.01 5.56 7.68
N VAL A 331 -4.16 5.03 7.28
CA VAL A 331 -5.30 4.79 8.18
C VAL A 331 -4.98 3.69 9.20
N PHE A 332 -4.61 2.51 8.72
CA PHE A 332 -4.36 1.39 9.62
C PHE A 332 -3.05 1.54 10.41
N GLY A 333 -2.06 2.26 9.87
CA GLY A 333 -0.90 2.68 10.65
C GLY A 333 -1.31 3.51 11.87
N SER A 334 -2.15 4.53 11.65
CA SER A 334 -2.67 5.38 12.74
C SER A 334 -3.45 4.58 13.78
N ILE A 335 -4.33 3.68 13.33
CA ILE A 335 -5.15 2.83 14.21
C ILE A 335 -4.25 1.90 15.03
N ALA A 336 -3.35 1.16 14.39
CA ALA A 336 -2.45 0.21 15.08
C ALA A 336 -1.60 0.89 16.15
N GLY A 337 -1.01 2.04 15.82
CA GLY A 337 -0.19 2.80 16.79
C GLY A 337 -0.98 3.27 18.00
N ARG A 338 -2.17 3.82 17.77
CA ARG A 338 -3.06 4.29 18.83
C ARG A 338 -3.56 3.15 19.72
N GLU A 339 -4.11 2.09 19.14
CA GLU A 339 -4.67 0.96 19.89
C GLU A 339 -3.58 0.27 20.74
N ALA A 340 -2.39 0.03 20.18
CA ALA A 340 -1.27 -0.54 20.91
C ALA A 340 -0.81 0.36 22.07
N ALA A 341 -0.80 1.68 21.89
CA ALA A 341 -0.44 2.61 22.96
C ALA A 341 -1.50 2.67 24.07
N LEU A 342 -2.78 2.63 23.72
CA LEU A 342 -3.89 2.57 24.67
C LEU A 342 -3.85 1.26 25.49
N GLU A 343 -3.52 0.12 24.86
CA GLU A 343 -3.35 -1.14 25.57
C GLU A 343 -2.21 -1.05 26.60
N ILE A 344 -1.08 -0.36 26.28
CA ILE A 344 0.02 -0.14 27.24
C ILE A 344 -0.47 0.70 28.44
N LYS A 345 -1.28 1.71 28.23
CA LYS A 345 -1.84 2.54 29.33
C LYS A 345 -2.70 1.68 30.27
N HIS A 346 -3.62 0.89 29.69
CA HIS A 346 -4.49 0.00 30.49
C HIS A 346 -3.71 -1.07 31.25
N ASP A 347 -2.64 -1.63 30.65
CA ASP A 347 -1.79 -2.63 31.33
C ASP A 347 -1.02 -2.03 32.52
N ARG A 348 -0.73 -0.73 32.51
CA ARG A 348 -0.05 -0.02 33.62
C ARG A 348 -1.00 0.38 34.76
N GLU A 349 -2.28 0.51 34.48
CA GLU A 349 -3.31 0.89 35.45
C GLU A 349 -3.86 -0.32 36.24
N ARG A 350 -3.52 -1.54 35.82
CA ARG A 350 -3.86 -2.81 36.49
C ARG A 350 -2.75 -3.28 37.40
#